data_3dd7547138418da1f7d15dd8bc1b519a
#
_entry.id   3dd7547138418da1f7d15dd8bc1b519a
#
_cell.length_a   1.000
_cell.length_b   1.000
_cell.length_c   1.000
_cell.angle_alpha   90.00
_cell.angle_beta   90.00
_cell.angle_gamma   90.00
#
_symmetry.space_group_name_H-M   'P 1'
#
loop_
_entity.id
_entity.type
_entity.pdbx_description
1 polymer ?
#
loop_
_entity_poly.entity_id
_entity_poly.type
_entity_poly.pdbx_seq_one_letter_code
_entity_poly.pdbx_strand_id
1 'polypeptide(L)'
;MTCEIHHKMKCRLIRARHAVALLVVALLSTSAAAEAQIPKTVEAPYAAPSDQALVVFSRPRRRQASETAYRIVTQAGRCIAVLYNGRQMAAPMWPGKHMVMVVTGTAPPTIQLLQLNVSAGKTYVINLRPRVNMKSPVQIEVVRRSAQPLEAFPAAVRELAPAKPDLRQCTEWVSWKRSKIEPKAEQAKRKWDEAEDERRDTHTVHRNDGWTVAEVREP
;
A
#
# COMPACT_ATOMS: atom_id res chain seq x y z
N MET A 1 8.38 -62.44 43.62
CA MET A 1 8.91 -62.22 42.27
C MET A 1 8.05 -61.30 41.41
N THR A 2 7.51 -60.21 42.00
CA THR A 2 6.51 -59.32 41.27
C THR A 2 6.86 -57.84 41.29
N CYS A 3 8.08 -57.46 41.70
CA CYS A 3 8.43 -56.04 41.83
C CYS A 3 9.39 -55.52 40.75
N GLU A 4 10.03 -56.38 39.95
CA GLU A 4 11.03 -55.95 38.92
C GLU A 4 10.44 -55.52 37.59
N ILE A 5 9.27 -56.02 37.25
CA ILE A 5 8.66 -55.72 35.92
C ILE A 5 8.08 -54.30 35.87
N HIS A 6 7.64 -53.78 37.02
CA HIS A 6 7.01 -52.44 37.06
C HIS A 6 8.03 -51.27 36.92
N HIS A 7 9.28 -51.51 37.31
CA HIS A 7 10.32 -50.48 37.28
C HIS A 7 10.91 -50.27 35.88
N LYS A 8 11.02 -51.36 35.08
CA LYS A 8 11.53 -51.27 33.69
C LYS A 8 10.55 -50.58 32.71
N MET A 9 9.25 -50.72 32.98
CA MET A 9 8.25 -50.08 32.12
C MET A 9 8.16 -48.56 32.33
N LYS A 10 8.33 -48.07 33.58
CA LYS A 10 8.35 -46.65 33.87
C LYS A 10 9.57 -45.91 33.26
N CYS A 11 10.76 -46.54 33.24
CA CYS A 11 11.94 -45.95 32.63
C CYS A 11 11.87 -45.85 31.11
N ARG A 12 11.18 -46.78 30.42
CA ARG A 12 11.02 -46.68 28.94
C ARG A 12 10.01 -45.60 28.55
N LEU A 13 8.97 -45.39 29.32
CA LEU A 13 7.97 -44.33 29.06
C LEU A 13 8.56 -42.92 29.27
N ILE A 14 9.46 -42.75 30.23
CA ILE A 14 10.10 -41.44 30.49
C ILE A 14 11.05 -41.08 29.33
N ARG A 15 11.82 -42.04 28.77
CA ARG A 15 12.71 -41.79 27.62
C ARG A 15 11.94 -41.45 26.32
N ALA A 16 10.80 -42.09 26.12
CA ALA A 16 9.96 -41.79 24.95
C ALA A 16 9.35 -40.37 25.00
N ARG A 17 8.99 -39.89 26.20
CA ARG A 17 8.45 -38.54 26.38
C ARG A 17 9.47 -37.43 26.11
N HIS A 18 10.73 -37.63 26.44
CA HIS A 18 11.79 -36.65 26.20
C HIS A 18 12.18 -36.57 24.70
N ALA A 19 12.14 -37.68 23.98
CA ALA A 19 12.43 -37.70 22.54
C ALA A 19 11.36 -36.94 21.75
N VAL A 20 10.07 -37.06 22.11
CA VAL A 20 8.97 -36.35 21.47
C VAL A 20 9.00 -34.85 21.78
N ALA A 21 9.35 -34.49 23.03
CA ALA A 21 9.46 -33.07 23.43
C ALA A 21 10.57 -32.33 22.65
N LEU A 22 11.72 -32.98 22.41
CA LEU A 22 12.82 -32.40 21.66
C LEU A 22 12.50 -32.24 20.15
N LEU A 23 11.70 -33.12 19.57
CA LEU A 23 11.30 -33.03 18.17
C LEU A 23 10.30 -31.92 17.94
N VAL A 24 9.41 -31.65 18.88
CA VAL A 24 8.42 -30.55 18.81
C VAL A 24 9.09 -29.18 18.93
N VAL A 25 10.12 -29.05 19.76
CA VAL A 25 10.87 -27.79 19.90
C VAL A 25 11.68 -27.48 18.64
N ALA A 26 12.21 -28.49 17.95
CA ALA A 26 12.96 -28.29 16.69
C ALA A 26 12.06 -27.86 15.52
N LEU A 27 10.76 -28.20 15.53
CA LEU A 27 9.80 -27.79 14.48
C LEU A 27 9.21 -26.39 14.70
N LEU A 28 9.31 -25.84 15.91
CA LEU A 28 8.81 -24.50 16.22
C LEU A 28 9.83 -23.39 15.90
N SER A 29 11.09 -23.72 15.66
CA SER A 29 12.16 -22.76 15.42
C SER A 29 12.33 -22.34 13.95
N THR A 30 11.53 -22.83 13.01
CA THR A 30 11.62 -22.47 11.58
C THR A 30 10.50 -21.54 11.11
N SER A 31 9.66 -21.08 12.01
CA SER A 31 8.78 -19.93 11.71
C SER A 31 9.59 -18.64 11.89
N ALA A 32 10.69 -18.50 11.15
CA ALA A 32 11.25 -17.19 10.87
C ALA A 32 10.14 -16.42 10.17
N ALA A 33 9.43 -15.59 10.94
CA ALA A 33 8.53 -14.60 10.41
C ALA A 33 9.28 -13.91 9.30
N ALA A 34 8.82 -14.08 8.07
CA ALA A 34 9.17 -13.19 6.99
C ALA A 34 8.64 -11.82 7.41
N GLU A 35 9.40 -11.13 8.23
CA GLU A 35 9.22 -9.75 8.59
C GLU A 35 9.24 -9.03 7.25
N ALA A 36 8.05 -8.61 6.81
CA ALA A 36 7.91 -7.86 5.57
C ALA A 36 8.79 -6.63 5.76
N GLN A 37 9.99 -6.68 5.19
CA GLN A 37 10.93 -5.57 5.21
C GLN A 37 10.18 -4.38 4.66
N ILE A 38 9.94 -3.39 5.52
CA ILE A 38 9.46 -2.07 5.10
C ILE A 38 10.54 -1.59 4.13
N PRO A 39 10.22 -1.45 2.83
CA PRO A 39 11.24 -1.09 1.87
C PRO A 39 11.84 0.25 2.30
N LYS A 40 13.18 0.33 2.32
CA LYS A 40 13.92 1.56 2.58
C LYS A 40 13.34 2.65 1.70
N THR A 41 12.97 3.77 2.28
CA THR A 41 12.57 4.98 1.55
C THR A 41 13.61 5.25 0.47
N VAL A 42 13.19 5.11 -0.78
CA VAL A 42 14.07 5.40 -1.92
C VAL A 42 14.36 6.89 -1.90
N GLU A 43 15.55 7.25 -1.46
CA GLU A 43 16.05 8.60 -1.63
C GLU A 43 16.40 8.78 -3.11
N ALA A 44 15.63 9.65 -3.76
CA ALA A 44 15.87 10.25 -5.09
C ALA A 44 15.96 9.27 -6.28
N PRO A 45 15.80 9.79 -7.41
CA PRO A 45 14.73 10.47 -8.05
C PRO A 45 13.82 9.51 -8.81
N TYR A 46 12.74 9.08 -8.23
CA TYR A 46 11.59 8.40 -8.87
C TYR A 46 11.92 7.15 -9.74
N ALA A 47 13.14 6.62 -9.66
CA ALA A 47 13.52 5.41 -10.36
C ALA A 47 13.03 4.18 -9.58
N ALA A 48 12.16 3.41 -10.21
CA ALA A 48 11.66 2.17 -9.61
C ALA A 48 12.79 1.14 -9.44
N PRO A 49 12.80 0.36 -8.33
CA PRO A 49 13.65 -0.83 -8.22
C PRO A 49 13.36 -1.82 -9.34
N SER A 50 14.35 -2.62 -9.71
CA SER A 50 14.22 -3.59 -10.82
C SER A 50 13.17 -4.67 -10.58
N ASP A 51 12.90 -5.00 -9.32
CA ASP A 51 11.96 -6.04 -8.87
C ASP A 51 10.61 -5.49 -8.39
N GLN A 52 10.48 -4.17 -8.26
CA GLN A 52 9.28 -3.49 -7.77
C GLN A 52 8.86 -2.37 -8.72
N ALA A 53 7.59 -2.00 -8.66
CA ALA A 53 7.07 -0.76 -9.19
C ALA A 53 7.24 0.37 -8.15
N LEU A 54 7.36 1.60 -8.62
CA LEU A 54 7.30 2.78 -7.77
C LEU A 54 6.04 3.57 -8.10
N VAL A 55 5.16 3.76 -7.12
CA VAL A 55 3.94 4.56 -7.32
C VAL A 55 4.10 5.89 -6.58
N VAL A 56 4.16 6.97 -7.36
CA VAL A 56 4.28 8.33 -6.84
C VAL A 56 2.88 8.93 -6.70
N PHE A 57 2.46 9.11 -5.48
CA PHE A 57 1.25 9.86 -5.16
C PHE A 57 1.64 11.31 -4.93
N SER A 58 1.00 12.24 -5.64
CA SER A 58 1.26 13.66 -5.52
C SER A 58 -0.02 14.42 -5.16
N ARG A 59 0.14 15.47 -4.38
CA ARG A 59 -0.93 16.40 -4.05
C ARG A 59 -0.45 17.82 -4.30
N PRO A 60 -0.80 18.40 -5.44
CA PRO A 60 -0.43 19.77 -5.78
C PRO A 60 -0.92 20.77 -4.71
N ARG A 61 -0.13 21.81 -4.48
CA ARG A 61 -0.46 22.84 -3.49
C ARG A 61 -1.74 23.58 -3.88
N ARG A 62 -2.68 23.64 -2.95
CA ARG A 62 -3.95 24.38 -3.08
C ARG A 62 -4.26 25.10 -1.78
N ARG A 63 -4.86 26.28 -1.85
CA ARG A 63 -5.29 27.03 -0.64
C ARG A 63 -6.44 26.34 0.07
N GLN A 64 -7.37 25.77 -0.70
CA GLN A 64 -8.52 25.04 -0.19
C GLN A 64 -8.14 23.64 0.28
N ALA A 65 -8.76 23.16 1.36
CA ALA A 65 -8.53 21.86 1.98
C ALA A 65 -7.05 21.59 2.36
N SER A 66 -6.31 22.63 2.71
CA SER A 66 -4.87 22.55 3.02
C SER A 66 -4.57 21.64 4.21
N GLU A 67 -5.43 21.59 5.20
CA GLU A 67 -5.23 20.87 6.47
C GLU A 67 -5.61 19.38 6.39
N THR A 68 -6.39 18.98 5.40
CA THR A 68 -6.85 17.59 5.29
C THR A 68 -5.76 16.70 4.72
N ALA A 69 -5.29 15.70 5.46
CA ALA A 69 -4.41 14.67 4.91
C ALA A 69 -5.19 13.67 4.05
N TYR A 70 -4.59 13.23 2.93
CA TYR A 70 -5.07 12.11 2.13
C TYR A 70 -4.25 10.87 2.48
N ARG A 71 -4.93 9.78 2.80
CA ARG A 71 -4.30 8.51 3.16
C ARG A 71 -4.58 7.49 2.10
N ILE A 72 -3.54 6.86 1.61
CA ILE A 72 -3.65 5.74 0.66
C ILE A 72 -3.47 4.46 1.48
N VAL A 73 -4.49 3.61 1.44
CA VAL A 73 -4.63 2.48 2.34
C VAL A 73 -4.93 1.22 1.54
N THR A 74 -4.29 0.12 1.86
CA THR A 74 -4.63 -1.19 1.27
C THR A 74 -6.00 -1.66 1.77
N GLN A 75 -6.61 -2.63 1.10
CA GLN A 75 -7.85 -3.25 1.58
C GLN A 75 -7.69 -3.89 2.97
N ALA A 76 -6.49 -4.32 3.33
CA ALA A 76 -6.17 -4.84 4.67
C ALA A 76 -6.01 -3.74 5.73
N GLY A 77 -6.21 -2.47 5.40
CA GLY A 77 -6.14 -1.35 6.34
C GLY A 77 -4.73 -0.80 6.59
N ARG A 78 -3.70 -1.27 5.86
CA ARG A 78 -2.34 -0.76 5.99
C ARG A 78 -2.14 0.50 5.16
N CYS A 79 -1.62 1.57 5.77
CA CYS A 79 -1.22 2.77 5.05
C CYS A 79 0.02 2.53 4.20
N ILE A 80 -0.01 3.00 2.95
CA ILE A 80 1.12 2.98 2.03
C ILE A 80 1.61 4.38 1.66
N ALA A 81 0.75 5.40 1.80
CA ALA A 81 1.14 6.80 1.65
C ALA A 81 0.24 7.74 2.46
N VAL A 82 0.79 8.87 2.88
CA VAL A 82 0.05 9.99 3.48
C VAL A 82 0.49 11.27 2.81
N LEU A 83 -0.46 12.00 2.26
CA LEU A 83 -0.21 13.24 1.52
C LEU A 83 -0.78 14.44 2.23
N TYR A 84 0.09 15.38 2.50
CA TYR A 84 -0.24 16.73 2.91
C TYR A 84 -0.28 17.67 1.69
N ASN A 85 -0.84 18.85 1.86
CA ASN A 85 -0.93 19.84 0.79
C ASN A 85 0.46 20.25 0.26
N GLY A 86 0.64 20.21 -1.06
CA GLY A 86 1.92 20.53 -1.71
C GLY A 86 3.02 19.48 -1.48
N ARG A 87 2.65 18.24 -1.22
CA ARG A 87 3.58 17.14 -0.96
C ARG A 87 3.35 15.95 -1.88
N GLN A 88 4.35 15.12 -2.00
CA GLN A 88 4.31 13.86 -2.70
C GLN A 88 4.95 12.76 -1.89
N MET A 89 4.65 11.52 -2.23
CA MET A 89 5.24 10.34 -1.64
C MET A 89 5.34 9.22 -2.66
N ALA A 90 6.51 8.64 -2.76
CA ALA A 90 6.75 7.44 -3.56
C ALA A 90 6.58 6.20 -2.67
N ALA A 91 5.79 5.25 -3.14
CA ALA A 91 5.52 3.98 -2.47
C ALA A 91 5.97 2.83 -3.37
N PRO A 92 6.97 2.03 -2.96
CA PRO A 92 7.33 0.83 -3.69
C PRO A 92 6.22 -0.22 -3.53
N MET A 93 5.92 -0.92 -4.63
CA MET A 93 4.88 -1.95 -4.70
C MET A 93 5.35 -3.15 -5.51
N TRP A 94 4.95 -4.34 -5.10
CA TRP A 94 5.18 -5.53 -5.90
C TRP A 94 4.43 -5.46 -7.23
N PRO A 95 4.96 -6.05 -8.31
CA PRO A 95 4.24 -6.13 -9.58
C PRO A 95 2.91 -6.86 -9.42
N GLY A 96 1.89 -6.44 -10.17
CA GLY A 96 0.59 -7.09 -10.15
C GLY A 96 -0.58 -6.11 -10.04
N LYS A 97 -1.74 -6.66 -9.72
CA LYS A 97 -2.98 -5.90 -9.50
C LYS A 97 -3.18 -5.64 -8.01
N HIS A 98 -3.36 -4.39 -7.66
CA HIS A 98 -3.65 -3.95 -6.29
C HIS A 98 -4.88 -3.06 -6.29
N MET A 99 -5.74 -3.23 -5.30
CA MET A 99 -6.82 -2.29 -5.03
C MET A 99 -6.45 -1.51 -3.77
N VAL A 100 -6.42 -0.19 -3.88
CA VAL A 100 -6.16 0.70 -2.75
C VAL A 100 -7.31 1.67 -2.55
N MET A 101 -7.43 2.16 -1.35
CA MET A 101 -8.42 3.15 -0.94
C MET A 101 -7.74 4.50 -0.75
N VAL A 102 -8.28 5.54 -1.36
CA VAL A 102 -7.95 6.93 -1.05
C VAL A 102 -8.95 7.42 0.00
N VAL A 103 -8.48 7.56 1.23
CA VAL A 103 -9.29 7.99 2.38
C VAL A 103 -9.03 9.46 2.67
N THR A 104 -10.08 10.27 2.64
CA THR A 104 -10.02 11.71 2.90
C THR A 104 -11.02 12.13 3.97
N GLY A 105 -10.74 13.23 4.65
CA GLY A 105 -11.58 13.73 5.74
C GLY A 105 -11.45 12.90 7.02
N THR A 106 -12.07 13.40 8.06
CA THR A 106 -12.00 12.82 9.42
C THR A 106 -13.36 12.42 9.98
N ALA A 107 -14.44 13.13 9.57
CA ALA A 107 -15.76 12.90 10.12
C ALA A 107 -16.89 13.44 9.20
N PRO A 108 -17.54 12.59 8.42
CA PRO A 108 -17.21 11.19 8.11
C PRO A 108 -16.11 11.10 7.05
N PRO A 109 -15.30 10.04 7.05
CA PRO A 109 -14.31 9.82 6.01
C PRO A 109 -15.01 9.53 4.67
N THR A 110 -14.40 10.02 3.59
CA THR A 110 -14.80 9.68 2.21
C THR A 110 -13.78 8.73 1.62
N ILE A 111 -14.25 7.72 0.90
CA ILE A 111 -13.39 6.67 0.32
C ILE A 111 -13.64 6.60 -1.17
N GLN A 112 -12.56 6.60 -1.95
CA GLN A 112 -12.55 6.25 -3.35
C GLN A 112 -11.59 5.10 -3.58
N LEU A 113 -11.95 4.21 -4.51
CA LEU A 113 -11.09 3.11 -4.92
C LEU A 113 -10.20 3.53 -6.09
N LEU A 114 -9.00 2.99 -6.09
CA LEU A 114 -8.02 3.12 -7.15
C LEU A 114 -7.41 1.75 -7.41
N GLN A 115 -7.51 1.29 -8.63
CA GLN A 115 -6.88 0.06 -9.07
C GLN A 115 -5.50 0.35 -9.64
N LEU A 116 -4.50 -0.37 -9.18
CA LEU A 116 -3.13 -0.27 -9.63
C LEU A 116 -2.76 -1.59 -10.31
N ASN A 117 -2.47 -1.54 -11.60
CA ASN A 117 -1.95 -2.68 -12.35
C ASN A 117 -0.53 -2.33 -12.78
N VAL A 118 0.44 -2.68 -11.95
CA VAL A 118 1.82 -2.18 -12.03
C VAL A 118 2.81 -3.28 -12.44
N SER A 119 3.89 -2.86 -13.09
CA SER A 119 5.00 -3.74 -13.51
C SER A 119 6.29 -3.32 -12.81
N ALA A 120 7.17 -4.28 -12.55
CA ALA A 120 8.50 -4.02 -12.01
C ALA A 120 9.31 -3.08 -12.90
N GLY A 121 10.22 -2.32 -12.31
CA GLY A 121 11.10 -1.38 -13.00
C GLY A 121 10.40 -0.15 -13.59
N LYS A 122 9.12 0.07 -13.25
CA LYS A 122 8.35 1.21 -13.74
C LYS A 122 7.86 2.12 -12.63
N THR A 123 7.85 3.42 -12.91
CA THR A 123 7.32 4.45 -12.03
C THR A 123 5.99 4.96 -12.56
N TYR A 124 4.98 5.03 -11.70
CA TYR A 124 3.63 5.49 -12.00
C TYR A 124 3.33 6.74 -11.21
N VAL A 125 2.55 7.66 -11.79
CA VAL A 125 2.21 8.94 -11.15
C VAL A 125 0.70 9.08 -11.01
N ILE A 126 0.26 9.47 -9.82
CA ILE A 126 -1.15 9.69 -9.47
C ILE A 126 -1.27 11.03 -8.77
N ASN A 127 -2.02 11.94 -9.36
CA ASN A 127 -2.33 13.23 -8.76
C ASN A 127 -3.64 13.16 -7.98
N LEU A 128 -3.61 13.63 -6.74
CA LEU A 128 -4.78 13.75 -5.87
C LEU A 128 -5.11 15.22 -5.66
N ARG A 129 -6.13 15.71 -6.36
CA ARG A 129 -6.53 17.12 -6.31
C ARG A 129 -7.76 17.30 -5.43
N PRO A 130 -7.81 18.28 -4.52
CA PRO A 130 -9.03 18.60 -3.78
C PRO A 130 -10.11 19.11 -4.72
N ARG A 131 -11.34 18.65 -4.52
CA ARG A 131 -12.54 19.22 -5.13
C ARG A 131 -13.32 19.98 -4.06
N VAL A 132 -13.68 21.20 -4.35
CA VAL A 132 -14.49 22.03 -3.47
C VAL A 132 -15.96 21.84 -3.81
N ASN A 133 -16.81 21.73 -2.80
CA ASN A 133 -18.27 21.66 -2.93
C ASN A 133 -18.81 20.46 -3.71
N MET A 134 -18.10 19.36 -3.74
CA MET A 134 -18.54 18.13 -4.43
C MET A 134 -18.74 16.96 -3.45
N LYS A 135 -19.62 16.02 -3.82
CA LYS A 135 -19.84 14.76 -3.08
C LYS A 135 -18.56 13.94 -2.90
N SER A 136 -17.58 14.14 -3.79
CA SER A 136 -16.26 13.54 -3.72
C SER A 136 -15.21 14.62 -3.48
N PRO A 137 -14.58 14.68 -2.29
CA PRO A 137 -13.66 15.76 -1.92
C PRO A 137 -12.29 15.66 -2.61
N VAL A 138 -12.03 14.57 -3.31
CA VAL A 138 -10.78 14.37 -4.06
C VAL A 138 -11.06 13.93 -5.49
N GLN A 139 -10.30 14.49 -6.42
CA GLN A 139 -10.18 14.02 -7.78
C GLN A 139 -8.90 13.17 -7.87
N ILE A 140 -9.07 11.93 -8.27
CA ILE A 140 -7.96 11.05 -8.61
C ILE A 140 -7.69 11.24 -10.11
N GLU A 141 -6.46 11.57 -10.45
CA GLU A 141 -5.98 11.74 -11.81
C GLU A 141 -4.79 10.79 -12.02
N VAL A 142 -5.01 9.75 -12.80
CA VAL A 142 -3.93 8.88 -13.25
C VAL A 142 -3.19 9.60 -14.35
N VAL A 143 -1.91 9.90 -14.14
CA VAL A 143 -1.08 10.50 -15.17
C VAL A 143 -0.64 9.39 -16.12
N ARG A 144 -1.15 9.41 -17.33
CA ARG A 144 -0.85 8.39 -18.33
C ARG A 144 0.35 8.82 -19.15
N ARG A 145 1.33 7.94 -19.29
CA ARG A 145 2.51 8.18 -20.14
C ARG A 145 2.11 8.53 -21.58
N SER A 146 1.14 7.80 -22.12
CA SER A 146 0.65 8.02 -23.49
C SER A 146 -0.02 9.37 -23.73
N ALA A 147 -0.47 10.05 -22.67
CA ALA A 147 -1.12 11.36 -22.77
C ALA A 147 -0.14 12.53 -22.58
N GLN A 148 1.14 12.25 -22.31
CA GLN A 148 2.16 13.27 -22.14
C GLN A 148 2.82 13.57 -23.49
N PRO A 149 3.10 14.84 -23.83
CA PRO A 149 3.90 15.15 -25.00
C PRO A 149 5.31 14.56 -24.80
N LEU A 150 5.71 13.74 -25.74
CA LEU A 150 7.06 13.18 -25.88
C LEU A 150 7.69 12.74 -24.54
N GLU A 151 7.10 11.66 -23.94
CA GLU A 151 7.81 10.78 -23.02
C GLU A 151 8.39 11.37 -21.72
N ALA A 152 8.28 12.68 -21.51
CA ALA A 152 8.86 13.34 -20.35
C ALA A 152 8.15 12.92 -19.03
N PHE A 153 8.93 12.50 -18.05
CA PHE A 153 8.44 12.32 -16.69
C PHE A 153 7.89 13.66 -16.15
N PRO A 154 6.68 13.71 -15.54
CA PRO A 154 6.01 14.97 -15.23
C PRO A 154 6.85 15.90 -14.35
N ALA A 155 7.25 17.04 -14.89
CA ALA A 155 8.03 18.06 -14.17
C ALA A 155 7.34 18.52 -12.87
N ALA A 156 6.01 18.64 -12.91
CA ALA A 156 5.20 19.01 -11.74
C ALA A 156 5.38 18.06 -10.54
N VAL A 157 5.78 16.81 -10.75
CA VAL A 157 6.09 15.86 -9.68
C VAL A 157 7.44 16.18 -9.07
N ARG A 158 8.42 16.58 -9.89
CA ARG A 158 9.78 16.91 -9.41
C ARG A 158 9.82 18.16 -8.53
N GLU A 159 8.88 19.08 -8.72
CA GLU A 159 8.79 20.34 -7.97
C GLU A 159 8.18 20.20 -6.57
N LEU A 160 7.47 19.09 -6.30
CA LEU A 160 6.85 18.89 -5.01
C LEU A 160 7.84 18.32 -4.00
N ALA A 161 7.84 18.89 -2.80
CA ALA A 161 8.66 18.36 -1.72
C ALA A 161 8.17 16.97 -1.28
N PRO A 162 9.09 16.01 -1.05
CA PRO A 162 8.72 14.70 -0.56
C PRO A 162 8.12 14.78 0.85
N ALA A 163 7.09 13.98 1.10
CA ALA A 163 6.57 13.76 2.43
C ALA A 163 7.35 12.64 3.12
N LYS A 164 7.57 12.80 4.43
CA LYS A 164 8.14 11.76 5.31
C LYS A 164 7.13 11.45 6.43
N PRO A 165 5.97 10.84 6.10
CA PRO A 165 4.94 10.56 7.10
C PRO A 165 5.31 9.35 7.95
N ASP A 166 4.79 9.32 9.17
CA ASP A 166 4.76 8.11 9.98
C ASP A 166 3.63 7.19 9.49
N LEU A 167 3.98 6.20 8.66
CA LEU A 167 3.03 5.22 8.13
C LEU A 167 2.44 4.31 9.21
N ARG A 168 3.18 4.09 10.31
CA ARG A 168 2.69 3.33 11.45
C ARG A 168 1.57 4.10 12.13
N GLN A 169 1.77 5.37 12.45
CA GLN A 169 0.74 6.24 13.02
C GLN A 169 -0.50 6.31 12.11
N CYS A 170 -0.29 6.38 10.80
CA CYS A 170 -1.40 6.33 9.84
C CYS A 170 -2.17 5.00 9.92
N THR A 171 -1.49 3.86 10.00
CA THR A 171 -2.12 2.54 10.11
C THR A 171 -2.90 2.41 11.42
N GLU A 172 -2.35 2.90 12.52
CA GLU A 172 -3.02 2.97 13.83
C GLU A 172 -4.29 3.85 13.74
N TRP A 173 -4.20 4.99 13.08
CA TRP A 173 -5.37 5.86 12.85
C TRP A 173 -6.46 5.16 12.03
N VAL A 174 -6.10 4.42 10.98
CA VAL A 174 -7.05 3.63 10.18
C VAL A 174 -7.71 2.57 11.04
N SER A 175 -6.94 1.86 11.86
CA SER A 175 -7.46 0.86 12.79
C SER A 175 -8.44 1.47 13.80
N TRP A 176 -8.10 2.60 14.39
CA TRP A 176 -8.99 3.33 15.30
C TRP A 176 -10.28 3.80 14.63
N LYS A 177 -10.21 4.21 13.35
CA LYS A 177 -11.39 4.65 12.57
C LYS A 177 -12.10 3.51 11.84
N ARG A 178 -11.72 2.25 12.05
CA ARG A 178 -12.21 1.08 11.31
C ARG A 178 -13.74 1.06 11.20
N SER A 179 -14.47 1.22 12.30
CA SER A 179 -15.94 1.21 12.31
C SER A 179 -16.59 2.27 11.43
N LYS A 180 -15.88 3.37 11.11
CA LYS A 180 -16.34 4.41 10.20
C LYS A 180 -15.86 4.21 8.77
N ILE A 181 -14.70 3.56 8.60
CA ILE A 181 -14.06 3.32 7.31
C ILE A 181 -14.69 2.11 6.61
N GLU A 182 -14.86 0.98 7.28
CA GLU A 182 -15.36 -0.26 6.68
C GLU A 182 -16.70 -0.09 5.94
N PRO A 183 -17.76 0.47 6.52
CA PRO A 183 -19.04 0.64 5.80
C PRO A 183 -18.90 1.53 4.55
N LYS A 184 -18.00 2.52 4.60
CA LYS A 184 -17.71 3.38 3.46
C LYS A 184 -16.87 2.69 2.40
N ALA A 185 -15.93 1.83 2.81
CA ALA A 185 -15.14 1.00 1.91
C ALA A 185 -16.03 0.00 1.15
N GLU A 186 -16.95 -0.67 1.84
CA GLU A 186 -17.94 -1.55 1.22
C GLU A 186 -18.86 -0.78 0.26
N GLN A 187 -19.31 0.41 0.64
CA GLN A 187 -20.10 1.25 -0.25
C GLN A 187 -19.30 1.65 -1.50
N ALA A 188 -18.02 2.01 -1.32
CA ALA A 188 -17.15 2.34 -2.43
C ALA A 188 -16.91 1.13 -3.34
N LYS A 189 -16.75 -0.07 -2.74
CA LYS A 189 -16.62 -1.32 -3.50
C LYS A 189 -17.87 -1.63 -4.32
N ARG A 190 -19.06 -1.56 -3.74
CA ARG A 190 -20.30 -1.75 -4.52
C ARG A 190 -20.40 -0.80 -5.70
N LYS A 191 -20.12 0.50 -5.47
CA LYS A 191 -20.11 1.50 -6.55
C LYS A 191 -19.06 1.23 -7.62
N TRP A 192 -17.93 0.63 -7.25
CA TRP A 192 -16.91 0.21 -8.17
C TRP A 192 -17.36 -0.98 -9.01
N ASP A 193 -17.95 -1.98 -8.37
CA ASP A 193 -18.42 -3.19 -9.04
C ASP A 193 -19.59 -2.88 -10.01
N GLU A 194 -20.46 -1.91 -9.67
CA GLU A 194 -21.59 -1.43 -10.48
C GLU A 194 -21.19 -0.39 -11.56
N ALA A 195 -19.96 0.14 -11.50
CA ALA A 195 -19.54 1.18 -12.42
C ALA A 195 -19.26 0.62 -13.82
N GLU A 196 -19.55 1.41 -14.85
CA GLU A 196 -19.15 1.13 -16.23
C GLU A 196 -17.64 1.07 -16.37
N ASP A 197 -17.15 0.32 -17.35
CA ASP A 197 -15.73 0.11 -17.60
C ASP A 197 -14.97 1.41 -17.79
N GLU A 198 -15.54 2.36 -18.57
CA GLU A 198 -14.95 3.69 -18.80
C GLU A 198 -14.72 4.45 -17.49
N ARG A 199 -15.69 4.39 -16.57
CA ARG A 199 -15.57 5.03 -15.26
C ARG A 199 -14.53 4.34 -14.38
N ARG A 200 -14.44 3.01 -14.42
CA ARG A 200 -13.39 2.27 -13.71
C ARG A 200 -12.02 2.59 -14.28
N ASP A 201 -11.93 2.73 -15.60
CA ASP A 201 -10.68 3.05 -16.30
C ASP A 201 -10.08 4.39 -15.84
N THR A 202 -10.91 5.40 -15.58
CA THR A 202 -10.43 6.70 -15.07
C THR A 202 -9.71 6.60 -13.70
N HIS A 203 -9.98 5.53 -12.94
CA HIS A 203 -9.36 5.25 -11.64
C HIS A 203 -8.54 3.95 -11.68
N THR A 204 -8.07 3.56 -12.86
CA THR A 204 -7.20 2.40 -13.05
C THR A 204 -5.87 2.84 -13.65
N VAL A 205 -4.80 2.47 -12.98
CA VAL A 205 -3.43 2.55 -13.51
C VAL A 205 -3.16 1.28 -14.30
N HIS A 206 -2.78 1.42 -15.56
CA HIS A 206 -2.42 0.32 -16.44
C HIS A 206 -0.90 0.10 -16.48
N ARG A 207 -0.47 -1.08 -16.86
CA ARG A 207 0.96 -1.45 -16.95
C ARG A 207 1.77 -0.57 -17.90
N ASN A 208 1.13 -0.01 -18.91
CA ASN A 208 1.73 0.89 -19.91
C ASN A 208 1.72 2.37 -19.50
N ASP A 209 1.04 2.74 -18.42
CA ASP A 209 1.03 4.10 -17.90
C ASP A 209 2.34 4.51 -17.19
N GLY A 210 3.22 3.55 -16.91
CA GLY A 210 4.44 3.78 -16.15
C GLY A 210 5.64 4.12 -17.01
N TRP A 211 6.52 4.96 -16.47
CA TRP A 211 7.81 5.34 -17.02
C TRP A 211 8.89 4.35 -16.61
N THR A 212 9.78 4.04 -17.52
CA THR A 212 11.00 3.26 -17.22
C THR A 212 12.02 4.09 -16.46
N VAL A 213 13.02 3.44 -15.88
CA VAL A 213 14.11 4.12 -15.16
C VAL A 213 14.87 5.11 -16.06
N ALA A 214 15.06 4.79 -17.35
CA ALA A 214 15.71 5.67 -18.30
C ALA A 214 14.91 6.97 -18.48
N GLU A 215 13.61 6.86 -18.77
CA GLU A 215 12.70 7.99 -18.98
C GLU A 215 12.56 8.89 -17.73
N VAL A 216 12.65 8.31 -16.53
CA VAL A 216 12.59 9.08 -15.27
C VAL A 216 13.86 9.89 -15.03
N ARG A 217 15.01 9.43 -15.54
CA ARG A 217 16.32 10.07 -15.36
C ARG A 217 16.60 11.18 -16.38
N GLU A 218 15.92 11.16 -17.49
CA GLU A 218 16.04 12.23 -18.50
C GLU A 218 15.46 13.54 -17.95
N PRO A 219 16.17 14.67 -18.12
CA PRO A 219 15.77 15.99 -17.59
C PRO A 219 14.55 16.57 -18.31
#